data_540733af3ec2a203e538d199090aa0c7
#
_entry.id   540733af3ec2a203e538d199090aa0c7
#
_cell.length_a   1.000
_cell.length_b   1.000
_cell.length_c   1.000
_cell.angle_alpha   90.00
_cell.angle_beta   90.00
_cell.angle_gamma   90.00
#
_symmetry.space_group_name_H-M   'P 1'
#
loop_
_entity.id
_entity.type
_entity.pdbx_description
1 polymer ?
#
loop_
_entity_poly.entity_id
_entity_poly.type
_entity_poly.pdbx_seq_one_letter_code
_entity_poly.pdbx_strand_id
1 'polypeptide(L)'
;MTSFLDDKQTQSFHQNGYVIVKNFFNDEETKLLQNASKLDPAIRDHLYDRKDSEGLTTKMMAWNHPDDSIYGVTARSEKIVDTMEDLLGGEVYHYHSKITAKEPYEGGAWEWHQDYGYWYNNGCLFPLMATVMIALDKCTKENGCLQVLSGSNNLGRIDHALLES
;
A
#
# COMPACT_ATOMS: atom_id res chain seq x y z
N MET A 1 -19.68 15.14 0.03
CA MET A 1 -18.69 14.23 0.64
C MET A 1 -17.77 15.06 1.51
N THR A 2 -17.45 14.60 2.69
CA THR A 2 -16.53 15.32 3.59
C THR A 2 -15.13 14.84 3.24
N SER A 3 -14.29 15.68 2.66
CA SER A 3 -12.92 15.30 2.36
C SER A 3 -12.13 15.06 3.65
N PHE A 4 -11.39 13.96 3.72
CA PHE A 4 -10.49 13.65 4.83
C PHE A 4 -9.09 14.23 4.62
N LEU A 5 -8.85 14.88 3.47
CA LEU A 5 -7.64 15.60 3.13
C LEU A 5 -7.92 17.10 3.02
N ASP A 6 -6.95 17.92 3.37
CA ASP A 6 -7.00 19.35 3.06
C ASP A 6 -6.55 19.61 1.61
N ASP A 7 -6.84 20.83 1.12
CA ASP A 7 -6.51 21.23 -0.26
C ASP A 7 -5.00 21.09 -0.58
N LYS A 8 -4.12 21.33 0.40
CA LYS A 8 -2.67 21.21 0.21
C LYS A 8 -2.24 19.76 0.06
N GLN A 9 -2.87 18.87 0.82
CA GLN A 9 -2.62 17.42 0.74
C GLN A 9 -3.08 16.89 -0.62
N THR A 10 -4.27 17.26 -1.06
CA THR A 10 -4.80 16.88 -2.39
C THR A 10 -3.92 17.43 -3.50
N GLN A 11 -3.53 18.69 -3.42
CA GLN A 11 -2.60 19.30 -4.39
C GLN A 11 -1.24 18.58 -4.41
N SER A 12 -0.70 18.24 -3.22
CA SER A 12 0.57 17.51 -3.11
C SER A 12 0.48 16.15 -3.79
N PHE A 13 -0.62 15.41 -3.61
CA PHE A 13 -0.83 14.13 -4.28
C PHE A 13 -0.78 14.28 -5.80
N HIS A 14 -1.53 15.21 -6.37
CA HIS A 14 -1.55 15.40 -7.82
C HIS A 14 -0.21 15.88 -8.38
N GLN A 15 0.50 16.72 -7.64
CA GLN A 15 1.77 17.28 -8.08
C GLN A 15 2.93 16.29 -7.96
N ASN A 16 2.99 15.58 -6.84
CA ASN A 16 4.14 14.74 -6.47
C ASN A 16 3.90 13.24 -6.72
N GLY A 17 2.64 12.82 -6.94
CA GLY A 17 2.26 11.43 -7.08
C GLY A 17 2.07 10.70 -5.75
N TYR A 18 2.20 11.39 -4.63
CA TYR A 18 1.95 10.84 -3.30
C TYR A 18 1.62 11.93 -2.29
N VAL A 19 1.02 11.53 -1.19
CA VAL A 19 0.81 12.35 0.00
C VAL A 19 1.04 11.51 1.25
N ILE A 20 1.61 12.11 2.29
CA ILE A 20 1.76 11.48 3.61
C ILE A 20 0.80 12.17 4.56
N VAL A 21 -0.17 11.42 5.06
CA VAL A 21 -1.17 11.92 6.00
C VAL A 21 -0.88 11.37 7.38
N LYS A 22 -0.44 12.23 8.28
CA LYS A 22 -0.17 11.86 9.68
C LYS A 22 -1.47 11.79 10.46
N ASN A 23 -1.56 10.83 11.36
CA ASN A 23 -2.73 10.63 12.25
C ASN A 23 -4.05 10.46 11.49
N PHE A 24 -4.00 9.90 10.28
CA PHE A 24 -5.19 9.58 9.49
C PHE A 24 -6.08 8.57 10.23
N PHE A 25 -5.45 7.56 10.81
CA PHE A 25 -6.06 6.69 11.82
C PHE A 25 -5.65 7.16 13.21
N ASN A 26 -6.58 7.14 14.15
CA ASN A 26 -6.27 7.44 15.55
C ASN A 26 -5.52 6.27 16.21
N ASP A 27 -5.09 6.48 17.46
CA ASP A 27 -4.29 5.48 18.19
C ASP A 27 -5.05 4.17 18.44
N GLU A 28 -6.36 4.23 18.66
CA GLU A 28 -7.20 3.04 18.87
C GLU A 28 -7.35 2.24 17.59
N GLU A 29 -7.66 2.90 16.47
CA GLU A 29 -7.76 2.29 15.14
C GLU A 29 -6.42 1.64 14.75
N THR A 30 -5.32 2.37 14.93
CA THR A 30 -3.98 1.87 14.63
C THR A 30 -3.63 0.64 15.49
N LYS A 31 -3.95 0.68 16.78
CA LYS A 31 -3.71 -0.44 17.69
C LYS A 31 -4.54 -1.68 17.35
N LEU A 32 -5.77 -1.50 16.91
CA LEU A 32 -6.62 -2.62 16.45
C LEU A 32 -5.99 -3.31 15.23
N LEU A 33 -5.59 -2.53 14.22
CA LEU A 33 -4.91 -3.05 13.03
C LEU A 33 -3.59 -3.74 13.37
N GLN A 34 -2.80 -3.14 14.25
CA GLN A 34 -1.53 -3.68 14.72
C GLN A 34 -1.69 -4.99 15.50
N ASN A 35 -2.70 -5.07 16.37
CA ASN A 35 -3.01 -6.30 17.08
C ASN A 35 -3.45 -7.41 16.13
N ALA A 36 -4.31 -7.10 15.17
CA ALA A 36 -4.75 -8.08 14.19
C ALA A 36 -3.57 -8.62 13.36
N SER A 37 -2.63 -7.76 12.93
CA SER A 37 -1.45 -8.21 12.17
C SER A 37 -0.58 -9.23 12.92
N LYS A 38 -0.57 -9.17 14.26
CA LYS A 38 0.27 -10.02 15.11
C LYS A 38 -0.45 -11.25 15.66
N LEU A 39 -1.75 -11.13 15.89
CA LEU A 39 -2.53 -12.10 16.66
C LEU A 39 -3.53 -12.90 15.81
N ASP A 40 -3.93 -12.39 14.65
CA ASP A 40 -4.91 -13.08 13.82
C ASP A 40 -4.28 -14.31 13.15
N PRO A 41 -4.78 -15.54 13.46
CA PRO A 41 -4.29 -16.75 12.82
C PRO A 41 -4.47 -16.73 11.29
N ALA A 42 -5.54 -16.08 10.79
CA ALA A 42 -5.79 -15.98 9.36
C ALA A 42 -4.70 -15.20 8.62
N ILE A 43 -4.05 -14.26 9.30
CA ILE A 43 -2.88 -13.55 8.76
C ILE A 43 -1.61 -14.37 8.99
N ARG A 44 -1.33 -14.70 10.25
CA ARG A 44 -0.08 -15.34 10.67
C ARG A 44 0.20 -16.64 9.93
N ASP A 45 -0.82 -17.48 9.78
CA ASP A 45 -0.68 -18.82 9.24
C ASP A 45 -0.70 -18.85 7.69
N HIS A 46 -0.97 -17.70 7.04
CA HIS A 46 -0.99 -17.55 5.58
C HIS A 46 0.08 -16.59 5.04
N LEU A 47 0.96 -16.08 5.89
CA LEU A 47 2.13 -15.34 5.43
C LEU A 47 3.05 -16.28 4.65
N TYR A 48 3.48 -15.83 3.49
CA TYR A 48 4.49 -16.52 2.69
C TYR A 48 5.74 -15.65 2.51
N ASP A 49 6.85 -16.30 2.25
CA ASP A 49 8.14 -15.66 2.08
C ASP A 49 8.30 -15.20 0.63
N ARG A 50 8.58 -13.89 0.45
CA ARG A 50 9.05 -13.34 -0.81
C ARG A 50 10.53 -12.97 -0.66
N LYS A 51 11.36 -13.53 -1.51
CA LYS A 51 12.79 -13.20 -1.57
C LYS A 51 13.05 -12.02 -2.51
N ASP A 52 14.00 -11.19 -2.15
CA ASP A 52 14.56 -10.18 -3.04
C ASP A 52 15.71 -10.74 -3.88
N SER A 53 16.37 -9.89 -4.68
CA SER A 53 17.52 -10.25 -5.52
C SER A 53 18.75 -10.74 -4.74
N GLU A 54 18.84 -10.41 -3.45
CA GLU A 54 19.93 -10.83 -2.56
C GLU A 54 19.57 -12.06 -1.71
N GLY A 55 18.33 -12.57 -1.86
CA GLY A 55 17.82 -13.72 -1.12
C GLY A 55 17.27 -13.40 0.26
N LEU A 56 17.22 -12.11 0.64
CA LEU A 56 16.60 -11.66 1.88
C LEU A 56 15.09 -11.76 1.81
N THR A 57 14.44 -12.02 2.93
CA THR A 57 13.04 -12.40 2.97
C THR A 57 12.14 -11.30 3.50
N THR A 58 11.04 -11.02 2.80
CA THR A 58 9.90 -10.26 3.30
C THR A 58 8.70 -11.20 3.39
N LYS A 59 8.09 -11.29 4.57
CA LYS A 59 6.85 -12.03 4.74
C LYS A 59 5.69 -11.21 4.23
N MET A 60 4.78 -11.83 3.48
CA MET A 60 3.60 -11.16 2.96
C MET A 60 2.41 -12.08 2.83
N MET A 61 1.23 -11.48 2.84
CA MET A 61 -0.03 -12.10 2.43
C MET A 61 -0.77 -11.10 1.55
N ALA A 62 -1.43 -11.58 0.51
CA ALA A 62 -2.23 -10.76 -0.39
C ALA A 62 -3.60 -11.38 -0.63
N TRP A 63 -4.63 -10.54 -0.80
CA TRP A 63 -6.00 -10.97 -1.09
C TRP A 63 -6.73 -9.94 -1.95
N ASN A 64 -7.69 -10.41 -2.75
CA ASN A 64 -8.36 -9.60 -3.76
C ASN A 64 -9.77 -9.12 -3.34
N HIS A 65 -10.35 -9.69 -2.30
CA HIS A 65 -11.69 -9.34 -1.86
C HIS A 65 -11.66 -8.82 -0.43
N PRO A 66 -12.18 -7.62 -0.17
CA PRO A 66 -12.36 -7.16 1.19
C PRO A 66 -13.41 -8.04 1.87
N ASP A 67 -12.97 -8.76 2.89
CA ASP A 67 -13.80 -9.61 3.73
C ASP A 67 -14.34 -8.84 4.96
N ASP A 68 -14.89 -9.55 5.94
CA ASP A 68 -15.38 -8.97 7.19
C ASP A 68 -14.28 -8.87 8.27
N SER A 69 -13.02 -9.15 7.91
CA SER A 69 -11.89 -8.86 8.79
C SER A 69 -11.72 -7.36 9.02
N ILE A 70 -10.96 -7.00 10.04
CA ILE A 70 -10.65 -5.59 10.32
C ILE A 70 -9.99 -4.90 9.11
N TYR A 71 -9.21 -5.63 8.32
CA TYR A 71 -8.57 -5.08 7.11
C TYR A 71 -9.57 -4.85 5.99
N GLY A 72 -10.51 -5.78 5.80
CA GLY A 72 -11.60 -5.61 4.84
C GLY A 72 -12.53 -4.46 5.22
N VAL A 73 -12.86 -4.34 6.51
CA VAL A 73 -13.64 -3.20 7.04
C VAL A 73 -12.89 -1.88 6.85
N THR A 74 -11.57 -1.86 7.12
CA THR A 74 -10.75 -0.66 6.91
C THR A 74 -10.72 -0.26 5.43
N ALA A 75 -10.51 -1.21 4.52
CA ALA A 75 -10.49 -0.94 3.08
C ALA A 75 -11.82 -0.38 2.53
N ARG A 76 -12.94 -0.72 3.17
CA ARG A 76 -14.29 -0.24 2.82
C ARG A 76 -14.76 0.96 3.65
N SER A 77 -13.92 1.45 4.57
CA SER A 77 -14.30 2.60 5.41
C SER A 77 -14.47 3.87 4.59
N GLU A 78 -15.38 4.73 5.00
CA GLU A 78 -15.57 6.06 4.40
C GLU A 78 -14.25 6.84 4.34
N LYS A 79 -13.42 6.73 5.37
CA LYS A 79 -12.09 7.36 5.38
C LYS A 79 -11.24 6.99 4.16
N ILE A 80 -11.21 5.72 3.78
CA ILE A 80 -10.42 5.24 2.65
C ILE A 80 -11.15 5.51 1.35
N VAL A 81 -12.41 5.12 1.25
CA VAL A 81 -13.17 5.20 -0.01
C VAL A 81 -13.33 6.64 -0.45
N ASP A 82 -13.86 7.52 0.41
CA ASP A 82 -14.07 8.94 0.06
C ASP A 82 -12.74 9.63 -0.28
N THR A 83 -11.66 9.32 0.46
CA THR A 83 -10.34 9.85 0.12
C THR A 83 -9.86 9.40 -1.26
N MET A 84 -10.05 8.13 -1.61
CA MET A 84 -9.64 7.62 -2.92
C MET A 84 -10.51 8.17 -4.05
N GLU A 85 -11.80 8.33 -3.83
CA GLU A 85 -12.72 8.96 -4.79
C GLU A 85 -12.34 10.43 -5.05
N ASP A 86 -12.02 11.18 -3.99
CA ASP A 86 -11.54 12.56 -4.11
C ASP A 86 -10.22 12.64 -4.90
N LEU A 87 -9.27 11.76 -4.62
CA LEU A 87 -7.95 11.78 -5.25
C LEU A 87 -7.97 11.28 -6.70
N LEU A 88 -8.81 10.30 -7.02
CA LEU A 88 -8.92 9.71 -8.36
C LEU A 88 -10.01 10.35 -9.22
N GLY A 89 -10.85 11.20 -8.61
CA GLY A 89 -11.85 12.00 -9.31
C GLY A 89 -13.08 11.19 -9.77
N GLY A 90 -13.43 10.12 -9.09
CA GLY A 90 -14.59 9.30 -9.41
C GLY A 90 -14.73 8.08 -8.52
N GLU A 91 -15.77 7.29 -8.77
CA GLU A 91 -16.04 6.05 -8.06
C GLU A 91 -14.88 5.08 -8.14
N VAL A 92 -14.53 4.47 -7.01
CA VAL A 92 -13.42 3.53 -6.89
C VAL A 92 -13.89 2.12 -6.51
N TYR A 93 -13.09 1.13 -6.82
CA TYR A 93 -13.28 -0.23 -6.33
C TYR A 93 -11.99 -0.79 -5.74
N HIS A 94 -12.14 -1.70 -4.79
CA HIS A 94 -11.01 -2.39 -4.19
C HIS A 94 -10.42 -3.40 -5.18
N TYR A 95 -9.16 -3.25 -5.52
CA TYR A 95 -8.45 -4.15 -6.41
C TYR A 95 -7.77 -5.30 -5.64
N HIS A 96 -6.91 -4.98 -4.71
CA HIS A 96 -6.32 -5.95 -3.79
C HIS A 96 -5.78 -5.28 -2.52
N SER A 97 -5.59 -6.07 -1.48
CA SER A 97 -4.84 -5.68 -0.28
C SER A 97 -3.66 -6.61 -0.07
N LYS A 98 -2.63 -6.12 0.58
CA LYS A 98 -1.52 -6.93 1.06
C LYS A 98 -1.05 -6.44 2.42
N ILE A 99 -0.60 -7.35 3.24
CA ILE A 99 0.17 -7.06 4.44
C ILE A 99 1.60 -7.53 4.23
N THR A 100 2.56 -6.73 4.66
CA THR A 100 3.98 -7.07 4.57
C THR A 100 4.64 -6.91 5.93
N ALA A 101 5.47 -7.87 6.31
CA ALA A 101 6.25 -7.83 7.53
C ALA A 101 7.72 -8.09 7.21
N LYS A 102 8.59 -7.21 7.72
CA LYS A 102 10.04 -7.36 7.62
C LYS A 102 10.57 -7.71 8.99
N GLU A 103 11.15 -8.88 9.11
CA GLU A 103 11.83 -9.28 10.33
C GLU A 103 13.15 -8.49 10.49
N PRO A 104 13.56 -8.18 11.72
CA PRO A 104 14.83 -7.52 11.97
C PRO A 104 16.00 -8.33 11.38
N TYR A 105 16.88 -7.64 10.67
CA TYR A 105 18.10 -8.21 10.05
C TYR A 105 17.88 -9.22 8.91
N GLU A 106 16.63 -9.60 8.61
CA GLU A 106 16.28 -10.58 7.57
C GLU A 106 15.41 -9.97 6.46
N GLY A 107 14.86 -8.78 6.70
CA GLY A 107 13.89 -8.14 5.81
C GLY A 107 14.48 -7.74 4.47
N GLY A 108 13.99 -8.35 3.39
CA GLY A 108 14.38 -8.06 2.03
C GLY A 108 13.88 -6.72 1.50
N ALA A 109 14.49 -6.27 0.43
CA ALA A 109 14.08 -5.07 -0.29
C ALA A 109 12.95 -5.36 -1.28
N TRP A 110 12.23 -4.32 -1.64
CA TRP A 110 11.45 -4.26 -2.86
C TRP A 110 12.24 -3.41 -3.84
N GLU A 111 12.57 -4.01 -4.98
CA GLU A 111 13.28 -3.32 -6.03
C GLU A 111 12.44 -2.14 -6.55
N TRP A 112 13.11 -1.11 -7.06
CA TRP A 112 12.44 0.03 -7.65
C TRP A 112 11.55 -0.43 -8.81
N HIS A 113 10.29 -0.11 -8.74
CA HIS A 113 9.29 -0.46 -9.74
C HIS A 113 8.21 0.60 -9.82
N GLN A 114 7.40 0.54 -10.84
CA GLN A 114 6.19 1.31 -10.99
C GLN A 114 5.02 0.34 -10.95
N ASP A 115 4.11 0.51 -9.99
CA ASP A 115 2.92 -0.36 -9.88
C ASP A 115 2.14 -0.41 -11.20
N TYR A 116 1.95 0.72 -11.86
CA TYR A 116 1.25 0.78 -13.15
C TYR A 116 1.92 -0.06 -14.24
N GLY A 117 3.25 -0.08 -14.31
CA GLY A 117 3.97 -0.91 -15.27
C GLY A 117 3.69 -2.40 -15.11
N TYR A 118 3.56 -2.87 -13.88
CA TYR A 118 3.18 -4.24 -13.56
C TYR A 118 1.70 -4.50 -13.84
N TRP A 119 0.81 -3.66 -13.32
CA TRP A 119 -0.64 -3.87 -13.42
C TRP A 119 -1.18 -3.68 -14.84
N TYR A 120 -0.50 -2.92 -15.70
CA TYR A 120 -0.85 -2.82 -17.11
C TYR A 120 -0.93 -4.19 -17.79
N ASN A 121 0.05 -5.04 -17.54
CA ASN A 121 0.09 -6.41 -18.08
C ASN A 121 -0.98 -7.34 -17.47
N ASN A 122 -1.62 -6.89 -16.39
CA ASN A 122 -2.73 -7.58 -15.70
C ASN A 122 -4.10 -6.92 -15.96
N GLY A 123 -4.21 -6.13 -17.03
CA GLY A 123 -5.49 -5.57 -17.49
C GLY A 123 -5.80 -4.15 -17.03
N CYS A 124 -4.96 -3.52 -16.21
CA CYS A 124 -5.12 -2.13 -15.79
C CYS A 124 -4.58 -1.19 -16.88
N LEU A 125 -5.36 -0.94 -17.93
CA LEU A 125 -4.90 -0.24 -19.14
C LEU A 125 -4.71 1.28 -18.95
N PHE A 126 -5.26 1.86 -17.90
CA PHE A 126 -5.14 3.27 -17.56
C PHE A 126 -4.54 3.44 -16.17
N PRO A 127 -3.73 4.49 -15.93
CA PRO A 127 -3.11 4.75 -14.63
C PRO A 127 -4.05 5.37 -13.58
N LEU A 128 -5.34 5.09 -13.66
CA LEU A 128 -6.34 5.51 -12.67
C LEU A 128 -6.33 4.52 -11.51
N MET A 129 -5.22 4.52 -10.79
CA MET A 129 -5.01 3.64 -9.64
C MET A 129 -4.20 4.36 -8.58
N ALA A 130 -4.45 4.04 -7.34
CA ALA A 130 -3.68 4.51 -6.20
C ALA A 130 -3.54 3.40 -5.15
N THR A 131 -2.50 3.50 -4.35
CA THR A 131 -2.22 2.56 -3.26
C THR A 131 -2.25 3.32 -1.94
N VAL A 132 -3.04 2.83 -0.99
CA VAL A 132 -3.01 3.30 0.40
C VAL A 132 -2.05 2.44 1.19
N MET A 133 -0.98 3.05 1.72
CA MET A 133 -0.07 2.39 2.62
C MET A 133 -0.32 2.81 4.07
N ILE A 134 -0.69 1.88 4.92
CA ILE A 134 -0.92 2.10 6.34
C ILE A 134 0.27 1.55 7.12
N ALA A 135 1.03 2.45 7.76
CA ALA A 135 2.15 2.05 8.61
C ALA A 135 1.61 1.54 9.95
N LEU A 136 1.71 0.24 10.21
CA LEU A 136 1.30 -0.37 11.47
C LEU A 136 2.37 -0.24 12.55
N ASP A 137 3.64 -0.27 12.18
CA ASP A 137 4.78 -0.03 13.04
C ASP A 137 5.56 1.21 12.54
N LYS A 138 6.45 1.75 13.38
CA LYS A 138 7.27 2.91 13.01
C LYS A 138 8.17 2.56 11.82
N CYS A 139 7.97 3.27 10.70
CA CYS A 139 8.76 3.12 9.50
C CYS A 139 9.91 4.13 9.47
N THR A 140 11.14 3.64 9.33
CA THR A 140 12.36 4.45 9.20
C THR A 140 13.24 3.89 8.06
N LYS A 141 14.24 4.64 7.64
CA LYS A 141 15.19 4.15 6.63
C LYS A 141 15.93 2.90 7.08
N GLU A 142 16.27 2.85 8.37
CA GLU A 142 17.01 1.76 8.98
C GLU A 142 16.23 0.45 9.02
N ASN A 143 14.89 0.51 9.08
CA ASN A 143 14.05 -0.68 9.07
C ASN A 143 13.35 -0.92 7.72
N GLY A 144 13.83 -0.26 6.64
CA GLY A 144 13.37 -0.52 5.29
C GLY A 144 12.00 0.06 4.96
N CYS A 145 11.74 1.32 5.34
CA CYS A 145 10.50 2.01 4.96
C CYS A 145 10.34 2.10 3.45
N LEU A 146 9.10 2.31 3.02
CA LEU A 146 8.80 2.65 1.63
C LEU A 146 9.55 3.92 1.21
N GLN A 147 10.11 3.91 0.01
CA GLN A 147 10.69 5.07 -0.65
C GLN A 147 9.90 5.36 -1.92
N VAL A 148 9.67 6.63 -2.21
CA VAL A 148 8.90 7.08 -3.37
C VAL A 148 9.73 8.11 -4.14
N LEU A 149 9.75 7.99 -5.46
CA LEU A 149 10.34 8.99 -6.33
C LEU A 149 9.28 10.05 -6.66
N SER A 150 9.43 11.24 -6.09
CA SER A 150 8.48 12.36 -6.28
C SER A 150 8.35 12.73 -7.76
N GLY A 151 7.12 12.90 -8.23
CA GLY A 151 6.81 13.28 -9.61
C GLY A 151 6.86 12.11 -10.60
N SER A 152 7.18 10.90 -10.15
CA SER A 152 7.28 9.72 -11.04
C SER A 152 5.94 9.29 -11.65
N ASN A 153 4.83 9.72 -11.06
CA ASN A 153 3.48 9.53 -11.61
C ASN A 153 3.30 10.17 -13.01
N ASN A 154 4.16 11.13 -13.37
CA ASN A 154 4.14 11.83 -14.66
C ASN A 154 5.02 11.15 -15.74
N LEU A 155 5.71 10.06 -15.42
CA LEU A 155 6.62 9.39 -16.37
C LEU A 155 5.91 8.51 -17.41
N GLY A 156 4.59 8.29 -17.26
CA GLY A 156 3.88 7.31 -18.05
C GLY A 156 4.25 5.87 -17.66
N ARG A 157 3.88 4.92 -18.51
CA ARG A 157 4.18 3.50 -18.27
C ARG A 157 5.67 3.19 -18.54
N ILE A 158 6.28 2.56 -17.56
CA ILE A 158 7.65 2.03 -17.66
C ILE A 158 7.54 0.51 -17.74
N ASP A 159 8.17 -0.09 -18.75
CA ASP A 159 8.22 -1.54 -18.87
C ASP A 159 9.11 -2.15 -17.78
N HIS A 160 8.64 -3.27 -17.21
CA HIS A 160 9.36 -4.02 -16.21
C HIS A 160 9.83 -5.34 -16.76
N ALA A 161 11.07 -5.70 -16.48
CA ALA A 161 11.55 -7.06 -16.60
C ALA A 161 11.32 -7.80 -15.27
N LEU A 162 10.96 -9.08 -15.34
CA LEU A 162 11.04 -9.95 -14.19
C LEU A 162 12.51 -10.26 -13.96
N LEU A 163 12.97 -10.12 -12.71
CA LEU A 163 14.28 -10.65 -12.34
C LEU A 163 14.19 -12.17 -12.43
N GLU A 164 15.06 -12.77 -13.24
CA GLU A 164 15.22 -14.22 -13.27
C GLU A 164 15.75 -14.66 -11.88
N SER A 165 14.97 -15.49 -11.21
CA SER A 165 15.31 -16.07 -9.90
C SER A 165 16.20 -17.29 -10.05
#